data_0a414e76a865405b86bf36356c9082f0
#
_entry.id   0a414e76a865405b86bf36356c9082f0
#
_cell.length_a   1.000
_cell.length_b   1.000
_cell.length_c   1.000
_cell.angle_alpha   90.00
_cell.angle_beta   90.00
_cell.angle_gamma   90.00
#
_symmetry.space_group_name_H-M   'P 1'
#
loop_
_entity.id
_entity.type
_entity.pdbx_description
1 polymer ?
#
loop_
_entity_poly.entity_id
_entity_poly.type
_entity_poly.pdbx_seq_one_letter_code
_entity_poly.pdbx_strand_id
1 'polypeptide(L)'
;LNTKKEKTTLKEITLTTNGTLLKKYAKQLKLNGVNRINVSLDTINPEKYNKITRFGNIEKVFDGINEALDNNIKIKINTVVIKDFNENEIEELINWTSNKKIDLTFIEVMPMEETDISREYQFISLSDTFSKLDKIYNFSKIDYSTGGPARFYTSDLVSNKIGFISPLTNNFCASCN
;
A
#
# COMPACT_ATOMS: atom_id res chain seq x y z
N LEU A 1 -13.95 15.45 -13.21
CA LEU A 1 -13.11 15.44 -12.00
C LEU A 1 -12.49 16.83 -11.72
N ASN A 2 -11.88 17.48 -12.72
CA ASN A 2 -11.34 18.84 -12.57
C ASN A 2 -12.44 19.86 -12.21
N THR A 3 -13.60 19.77 -12.83
CA THR A 3 -14.74 20.69 -12.55
C THR A 3 -15.23 20.59 -11.10
N LYS A 4 -15.12 19.42 -10.48
CA LYS A 4 -15.43 19.24 -9.04
C LYS A 4 -14.37 19.89 -8.15
N LYS A 5 -13.08 19.79 -8.49
CA LYS A 5 -11.98 20.33 -7.69
C LYS A 5 -11.98 21.86 -7.67
N GLU A 6 -12.38 22.48 -8.77
CA GLU A 6 -12.44 23.96 -8.87
C GLU A 6 -13.59 24.57 -8.07
N LYS A 7 -14.66 23.81 -7.82
CA LYS A 7 -15.89 24.28 -7.14
C LYS A 7 -15.99 23.87 -5.67
N THR A 8 -15.01 23.17 -5.12
CA THR A 8 -15.08 22.64 -3.75
C THR A 8 -13.76 22.85 -2.99
N THR A 9 -13.81 22.75 -1.67
CA THR A 9 -12.62 22.75 -0.78
C THR A 9 -11.82 21.45 -0.88
N LEU A 10 -12.05 20.63 -1.92
CA LEU A 10 -11.41 19.34 -2.13
C LEU A 10 -9.90 19.50 -2.34
N LYS A 11 -9.10 19.01 -1.40
CA LYS A 11 -7.64 19.16 -1.42
C LYS A 11 -6.94 18.14 -2.31
N GLU A 12 -7.44 16.91 -2.35
CA GLU A 12 -6.81 15.80 -3.07
C GLU A 12 -7.87 14.86 -3.65
N ILE A 13 -7.60 14.33 -4.85
CA ILE A 13 -8.34 13.20 -5.44
C ILE A 13 -7.40 12.00 -5.44
N THR A 14 -7.85 10.92 -4.78
CA THR A 14 -7.11 9.66 -4.71
C THR A 14 -7.93 8.51 -5.28
N LEU A 15 -7.24 7.51 -5.82
CA LEU A 15 -7.84 6.26 -6.29
C LEU A 15 -7.18 5.08 -5.60
N THR A 16 -7.93 3.98 -5.45
CA THR A 16 -7.39 2.67 -5.10
C THR A 16 -7.63 1.72 -6.27
N THR A 17 -6.61 0.94 -6.65
CA THR A 17 -6.65 0.06 -7.81
C THR A 17 -5.72 -1.14 -7.62
N ASN A 18 -5.93 -2.22 -8.39
CA ASN A 18 -4.97 -3.31 -8.52
C ASN A 18 -3.81 -3.01 -9.49
N GLY A 19 -3.79 -1.82 -10.11
CA GLY A 19 -2.71 -1.35 -10.97
C GLY A 19 -2.71 -1.86 -12.41
N THR A 20 -3.46 -2.90 -12.76
CA THR A 20 -3.35 -3.58 -14.06
C THR A 20 -3.68 -2.72 -15.28
N LEU A 21 -4.46 -1.66 -15.09
CA LEU A 21 -4.89 -0.74 -16.15
C LEU A 21 -4.19 0.63 -16.07
N LEU A 22 -3.31 0.86 -15.09
CA LEU A 22 -2.66 2.15 -14.89
C LEU A 22 -1.87 2.61 -16.10
N LYS A 23 -1.13 1.70 -16.77
CA LYS A 23 -0.37 2.02 -17.99
C LYS A 23 -1.24 2.71 -19.04
N LYS A 24 -2.50 2.26 -19.18
CA LYS A 24 -3.46 2.83 -20.15
C LYS A 24 -4.02 4.18 -19.71
N TYR A 25 -4.24 4.38 -18.42
CA TYR A 25 -5.04 5.50 -17.93
C TYR A 25 -4.28 6.56 -17.14
N ALA A 26 -3.01 6.34 -16.78
CA ALA A 26 -2.24 7.24 -15.91
C ALA A 26 -2.26 8.69 -16.41
N LYS A 27 -1.97 8.91 -17.68
CA LYS A 27 -1.99 10.24 -18.30
C LYS A 27 -3.38 10.93 -18.18
N GLN A 28 -4.44 10.19 -18.46
CA GLN A 28 -5.81 10.71 -18.33
C GLN A 28 -6.17 11.01 -16.89
N LEU A 29 -5.79 10.15 -15.94
CA LEU A 29 -6.02 10.33 -14.52
C LEU A 29 -5.31 11.62 -14.04
N LYS A 30 -4.07 11.82 -14.46
CA LYS A 30 -3.33 13.05 -14.14
C LYS A 30 -4.02 14.30 -14.68
N LEU A 31 -4.41 14.29 -15.94
CA LEU A 31 -5.11 15.42 -16.59
C LEU A 31 -6.44 15.75 -15.89
N ASN A 32 -7.11 14.73 -15.32
CA ASN A 32 -8.33 14.89 -14.55
C ASN A 32 -8.12 15.18 -13.06
N GLY A 33 -6.90 15.57 -12.67
CA GLY A 33 -6.60 16.05 -11.33
C GLY A 33 -6.36 14.99 -10.27
N VAL A 34 -6.12 13.73 -10.66
CA VAL A 34 -5.70 12.69 -9.72
C VAL A 34 -4.26 12.97 -9.29
N ASN A 35 -4.04 13.07 -7.99
CA ASN A 35 -2.75 13.41 -7.41
C ASN A 35 -2.00 12.19 -6.85
N ARG A 36 -2.76 11.20 -6.34
CA ARG A 36 -2.20 10.00 -5.71
C ARG A 36 -3.05 8.77 -6.04
N ILE A 37 -2.37 7.65 -6.20
CA ILE A 37 -3.00 6.35 -6.42
C ILE A 37 -2.47 5.37 -5.39
N ASN A 38 -3.38 4.69 -4.69
CA ASN A 38 -3.05 3.54 -3.86
C ASN A 38 -3.14 2.29 -4.74
N VAL A 39 -2.06 1.54 -4.84
CA VAL A 39 -2.02 0.27 -5.57
C VAL A 39 -2.03 -0.87 -4.56
N SER A 40 -3.02 -1.76 -4.65
CA SER A 40 -3.06 -2.99 -3.86
C SER A 40 -2.10 -4.00 -4.47
N LEU A 41 -1.03 -4.34 -3.74
CA LEU A 41 0.02 -5.25 -4.19
C LEU A 41 0.59 -6.00 -2.98
N ASP A 42 0.19 -7.26 -2.83
CA ASP A 42 0.54 -8.05 -1.66
C ASP A 42 1.88 -8.77 -1.80
N THR A 43 2.43 -8.88 -3.00
CA THR A 43 3.72 -9.49 -3.29
C THR A 43 4.33 -8.89 -4.55
N ILE A 44 5.67 -8.89 -4.62
CA ILE A 44 6.43 -8.56 -5.84
C ILE A 44 6.99 -9.81 -6.53
N ASN A 45 6.73 -10.99 -5.99
CA ASN A 45 7.08 -12.27 -6.60
C ASN A 45 6.04 -12.65 -7.67
N PRO A 46 6.44 -12.87 -8.94
CA PRO A 46 5.50 -13.16 -10.04
C PRO A 46 4.66 -14.42 -9.84
N GLU A 47 5.25 -15.47 -9.27
CA GLU A 47 4.56 -16.75 -9.05
C GLU A 47 3.50 -16.60 -7.96
N LYS A 48 3.85 -15.95 -6.84
CA LYS A 48 2.91 -15.68 -5.76
C LYS A 48 1.80 -14.72 -6.21
N TYR A 49 2.15 -13.69 -7.01
CA TYR A 49 1.16 -12.77 -7.57
C TYR A 49 0.17 -13.50 -8.48
N ASN A 50 0.67 -14.35 -9.38
CA ASN A 50 -0.18 -15.15 -10.25
C ASN A 50 -1.13 -16.05 -9.45
N LYS A 51 -0.62 -16.68 -8.38
CA LYS A 51 -1.40 -17.57 -7.50
C LYS A 51 -2.53 -16.81 -6.77
N ILE A 52 -2.22 -15.65 -6.14
CA ILE A 52 -3.20 -14.92 -5.32
C ILE A 52 -4.25 -14.21 -6.18
N THR A 53 -3.87 -13.77 -7.38
CA THR A 53 -4.75 -13.03 -8.30
C THR A 53 -5.49 -13.95 -9.29
N ARG A 54 -5.28 -15.27 -9.22
CA ARG A 54 -5.84 -16.23 -10.17
C ARG A 54 -5.52 -15.83 -11.62
N PHE A 55 -4.24 -15.99 -11.99
CA PHE A 55 -3.70 -15.73 -13.35
C PHE A 55 -3.41 -14.25 -13.69
N GLY A 56 -3.24 -13.39 -12.68
CA GLY A 56 -2.76 -12.03 -12.90
C GLY A 56 -1.32 -11.98 -13.42
N ASN A 57 -1.01 -10.92 -14.16
CA ASN A 57 0.35 -10.63 -14.63
C ASN A 57 0.90 -9.41 -13.89
N ILE A 58 1.92 -9.60 -13.06
CA ILE A 58 2.52 -8.56 -12.24
C ILE A 58 3.24 -7.49 -13.08
N GLU A 59 3.80 -7.85 -14.23
CA GLU A 59 4.50 -6.91 -15.11
C GLU A 59 3.57 -5.77 -15.56
N LYS A 60 2.27 -6.07 -15.77
CA LYS A 60 1.27 -5.03 -16.08
C LYS A 60 1.12 -4.03 -14.94
N VAL A 61 1.27 -4.49 -13.71
CA VAL A 61 1.19 -3.63 -12.51
C VAL A 61 2.45 -2.77 -12.41
N PHE A 62 3.63 -3.36 -12.61
CA PHE A 62 4.89 -2.64 -12.60
C PHE A 62 4.95 -1.58 -13.71
N ASP A 63 4.56 -1.93 -14.92
CA ASP A 63 4.42 -0.99 -16.03
C ASP A 63 3.45 0.14 -15.68
N GLY A 64 2.32 -0.19 -15.08
CA GLY A 64 1.33 0.79 -14.65
C GLY A 64 1.84 1.74 -13.58
N ILE A 65 2.58 1.23 -12.60
CA ILE A 65 3.23 2.04 -11.56
C ILE A 65 4.25 2.97 -12.18
N ASN A 66 5.12 2.47 -13.06
CA ASN A 66 6.13 3.29 -13.73
C ASN A 66 5.47 4.41 -14.56
N GLU A 67 4.46 4.08 -15.37
CA GLU A 67 3.71 5.08 -16.16
C GLU A 67 3.06 6.15 -15.27
N ALA A 68 2.53 5.77 -14.11
CA ALA A 68 1.94 6.73 -13.18
C ALA A 68 3.00 7.67 -12.58
N LEU A 69 4.17 7.15 -12.22
CA LEU A 69 5.31 7.93 -11.73
C LEU A 69 5.82 8.91 -12.81
N ASP A 70 5.97 8.46 -14.05
CA ASP A 70 6.39 9.28 -15.19
C ASP A 70 5.41 10.42 -15.48
N ASN A 71 4.13 10.21 -15.19
CA ASN A 71 3.11 11.26 -15.25
C ASN A 71 3.00 12.10 -13.95
N ASN A 72 3.96 12.01 -13.03
CA ASN A 72 3.98 12.76 -11.77
C ASN A 72 2.73 12.50 -10.89
N ILE A 73 2.25 11.27 -10.85
CA ILE A 73 1.23 10.80 -9.90
C ILE A 73 1.95 10.15 -8.74
N LYS A 74 1.63 10.55 -7.52
CA LYS A 74 2.18 9.89 -6.33
C LYS A 74 1.59 8.48 -6.21
N ILE A 75 2.44 7.50 -5.96
CA ILE A 75 2.02 6.12 -5.71
C ILE A 75 2.22 5.79 -4.24
N LYS A 76 1.28 5.04 -3.71
CA LYS A 76 1.39 4.35 -2.43
C LYS A 76 1.00 2.89 -2.63
N ILE A 77 1.84 1.98 -2.18
CA ILE A 77 1.52 0.55 -2.16
C ILE A 77 0.80 0.22 -0.86
N ASN A 78 -0.29 -0.52 -0.96
CA ASN A 78 -0.97 -1.14 0.16
C ASN A 78 -0.78 -2.65 0.07
N THR A 79 -0.20 -3.24 1.11
CA THR A 79 0.12 -4.68 1.19
C THR A 79 -0.56 -5.28 2.41
N VAL A 80 -1.43 -6.25 2.20
CA VAL A 80 -1.95 -7.09 3.29
C VAL A 80 -0.88 -8.14 3.62
N VAL A 81 -0.44 -8.16 4.88
CA VAL A 81 0.56 -9.14 5.34
C VAL A 81 -0.15 -10.42 5.75
N ILE A 82 0.21 -11.51 5.08
CA ILE A 82 -0.41 -12.82 5.22
C ILE A 82 0.64 -13.82 5.70
N LYS A 83 0.36 -14.47 6.83
CA LYS A 83 1.22 -15.51 7.38
C LYS A 83 1.41 -16.66 6.39
N ASP A 84 2.61 -17.23 6.36
CA ASP A 84 3.02 -18.32 5.47
C ASP A 84 2.89 -18.02 3.96
N PHE A 85 2.64 -16.75 3.61
CA PHE A 85 2.53 -16.32 2.21
C PHE A 85 3.55 -15.25 1.83
N ASN A 86 3.42 -14.02 2.38
CA ASN A 86 4.28 -12.89 2.04
C ASN A 86 5.01 -12.26 3.24
N GLU A 87 4.87 -12.83 4.43
CA GLU A 87 5.53 -12.31 5.64
C GLU A 87 7.06 -12.26 5.51
N ASN A 88 7.65 -13.13 4.70
CA ASN A 88 9.09 -13.18 4.44
C ASN A 88 9.54 -12.19 3.34
N GLU A 89 8.62 -11.47 2.70
CA GLU A 89 8.90 -10.49 1.64
C GLU A 89 8.87 -9.04 2.14
N ILE A 90 8.61 -8.82 3.42
CA ILE A 90 8.40 -7.46 3.98
C ILE A 90 9.62 -6.57 3.75
N GLU A 91 10.83 -7.07 4.01
CA GLU A 91 12.07 -6.31 3.81
C GLU A 91 12.33 -6.07 2.30
N GLU A 92 12.04 -7.05 1.45
CA GLU A 92 12.17 -6.90 0.01
C GLU A 92 11.20 -5.84 -0.53
N LEU A 93 9.95 -5.83 -0.05
CA LEU A 93 8.95 -4.82 -0.37
C LEU A 93 9.36 -3.42 0.09
N ILE A 94 9.93 -3.30 1.29
CA ILE A 94 10.47 -2.03 1.80
C ILE A 94 11.57 -1.53 0.87
N ASN A 95 12.54 -2.39 0.53
CA ASN A 95 13.66 -2.03 -0.34
C ASN A 95 13.20 -1.67 -1.75
N TRP A 96 12.28 -2.46 -2.32
CA TRP A 96 11.75 -2.22 -3.66
C TRP A 96 10.99 -0.88 -3.74
N THR A 97 10.15 -0.58 -2.76
CA THR A 97 9.41 0.70 -2.71
C THR A 97 10.32 1.88 -2.40
N SER A 98 11.32 1.70 -1.54
CA SER A 98 12.31 2.72 -1.22
C SER A 98 13.13 3.13 -2.44
N ASN A 99 13.61 2.16 -3.24
CA ASN A 99 14.33 2.43 -4.47
C ASN A 99 13.53 3.25 -5.49
N LYS A 100 12.21 3.12 -5.48
CA LYS A 100 11.28 3.86 -6.34
C LYS A 100 10.72 5.12 -5.68
N LYS A 101 11.07 5.40 -4.42
CA LYS A 101 10.50 6.50 -3.60
C LYS A 101 8.98 6.44 -3.49
N ILE A 102 8.42 5.25 -3.38
CA ILE A 102 6.99 4.95 -3.26
C ILE A 102 6.65 4.68 -1.79
N ASP A 103 5.66 5.37 -1.23
CA ASP A 103 5.18 5.09 0.12
C ASP A 103 4.56 3.68 0.20
N LEU A 104 4.81 2.97 1.30
CA LEU A 104 4.33 1.60 1.54
C LEU A 104 3.48 1.57 2.80
N THR A 105 2.37 0.85 2.76
CA THR A 105 1.52 0.62 3.93
C THR A 105 1.24 -0.87 4.08
N PHE A 106 1.65 -1.42 5.21
CA PHE A 106 1.30 -2.78 5.64
C PHE A 106 -0.03 -2.79 6.37
N ILE A 107 -0.84 -3.79 6.10
CA ILE A 107 -2.20 -3.94 6.63
C ILE A 107 -2.33 -5.34 7.24
N GLU A 108 -2.85 -5.45 8.46
CA GLU A 108 -3.20 -6.74 9.06
C GLU A 108 -4.35 -7.42 8.32
N VAL A 109 -4.28 -8.74 8.19
CA VAL A 109 -5.42 -9.55 7.75
C VAL A 109 -6.54 -9.40 8.77
N MET A 110 -7.73 -9.04 8.30
CA MET A 110 -8.94 -9.08 9.13
C MET A 110 -9.66 -10.42 8.93
N PRO A 111 -10.06 -11.13 9.99
CA PRO A 111 -10.92 -12.30 9.89
C PRO A 111 -12.28 -11.84 9.32
N MET A 112 -12.75 -12.53 8.30
CA MET A 112 -14.08 -12.32 7.71
C MET A 112 -14.82 -13.65 7.80
N GLU A 113 -16.00 -13.64 8.43
CA GLU A 113 -16.77 -14.81 8.79
C GLU A 113 -17.26 -15.67 7.61
N GLU A 114 -17.27 -15.13 6.39
CA GLU A 114 -17.90 -15.77 5.21
C GLU A 114 -16.90 -16.40 4.22
N THR A 115 -15.65 -16.66 4.60
CA THR A 115 -14.69 -17.29 3.70
C THR A 115 -14.41 -18.73 4.15
N ASP A 116 -14.45 -19.68 3.20
CA ASP A 116 -14.12 -21.11 3.39
C ASP A 116 -12.69 -21.39 3.93
N ILE A 117 -11.87 -20.37 4.01
CA ILE A 117 -10.52 -20.41 4.57
C ILE A 117 -10.56 -19.64 5.88
N SER A 118 -10.36 -20.32 6.99
CA SER A 118 -10.17 -19.68 8.29
C SER A 118 -9.01 -18.68 8.22
N ARG A 119 -9.31 -17.39 8.08
CA ARG A 119 -8.31 -16.32 8.03
C ARG A 119 -7.56 -16.13 9.35
N GLU A 120 -8.02 -16.76 10.41
CA GLU A 120 -7.31 -16.79 11.70
C GLU A 120 -5.92 -17.40 11.56
N TYR A 121 -5.76 -18.45 10.72
CA TYR A 121 -4.46 -19.06 10.45
C TYR A 121 -3.54 -18.17 9.58
N GLN A 122 -4.09 -17.17 8.91
CA GLN A 122 -3.36 -16.25 8.05
C GLN A 122 -2.94 -14.96 8.79
N PHE A 123 -3.38 -14.80 10.02
CA PHE A 123 -3.08 -13.62 10.81
C PHE A 123 -1.63 -13.60 11.27
N ILE A 124 -1.03 -12.42 11.17
CA ILE A 124 0.24 -12.06 11.78
C ILE A 124 0.12 -10.68 12.40
N SER A 125 0.59 -10.54 13.66
CA SER A 125 0.61 -9.27 14.36
C SER A 125 1.57 -8.29 13.68
N LEU A 126 1.05 -7.18 13.18
CA LEU A 126 1.91 -6.09 12.67
C LEU A 126 2.64 -5.35 13.79
N SER A 127 2.19 -5.44 15.04
CA SER A 127 2.93 -4.91 16.19
C SER A 127 4.24 -5.66 16.41
N ASP A 128 4.20 -7.01 16.34
CA ASP A 128 5.39 -7.83 16.47
C ASP A 128 6.31 -7.69 15.25
N THR A 129 5.71 -7.61 14.06
CA THR A 129 6.43 -7.33 12.81
C THR A 129 7.14 -5.99 12.87
N PHE A 130 6.44 -4.94 13.32
CA PHE A 130 7.03 -3.61 13.52
C PHE A 130 8.21 -3.66 14.49
N SER A 131 8.07 -4.35 15.63
CA SER A 131 9.14 -4.45 16.64
C SER A 131 10.39 -5.15 16.11
N LYS A 132 10.26 -6.08 15.17
CA LYS A 132 11.40 -6.72 14.47
C LYS A 132 12.04 -5.76 13.47
N LEU A 133 11.23 -5.10 12.65
CA LEU A 133 11.70 -4.15 11.64
C LEU A 133 12.34 -2.91 12.27
N ASP A 134 11.85 -2.44 13.41
CA ASP A 134 12.38 -1.28 14.11
C ASP A 134 13.83 -1.49 14.58
N LYS A 135 14.19 -2.72 14.95
CA LYS A 135 15.59 -3.08 15.28
C LYS A 135 16.53 -2.98 14.08
N ILE A 136 16.01 -3.10 12.86
CA ILE A 136 16.78 -3.04 11.62
C ILE A 136 16.81 -1.61 11.07
N TYR A 137 15.65 -0.97 11.01
CA TYR A 137 15.45 0.30 10.32
C TYR A 137 15.54 1.53 11.23
N ASN A 138 15.45 1.36 12.56
CA ASN A 138 15.41 2.45 13.54
C ASN A 138 14.36 3.52 13.15
N PHE A 139 13.11 3.13 13.16
CA PHE A 139 12.00 3.95 12.68
C PHE A 139 11.70 5.14 13.58
N SER A 140 11.57 6.31 12.98
CA SER A 140 11.08 7.51 13.61
C SER A 140 9.64 7.78 13.19
N LYS A 141 8.72 7.90 14.17
CA LYS A 141 7.32 8.23 13.91
C LYS A 141 7.21 9.65 13.35
N ILE A 142 6.37 9.83 12.33
CA ILE A 142 6.12 11.13 11.71
C ILE A 142 4.64 11.52 11.81
N ASP A 143 4.39 12.84 11.88
CA ASP A 143 3.04 13.40 11.77
C ASP A 143 2.67 13.55 10.28
N TYR A 144 2.28 12.43 9.69
CA TYR A 144 1.86 12.34 8.28
C TYR A 144 0.60 11.49 8.19
N SER A 145 -0.38 11.96 7.43
CA SER A 145 -1.63 11.25 7.18
C SER A 145 -2.01 11.27 5.71
N THR A 146 -2.60 10.21 5.25
CA THR A 146 -3.18 10.07 3.91
C THR A 146 -4.72 10.03 3.96
N GLY A 147 -5.32 10.50 5.06
CA GLY A 147 -6.77 10.49 5.29
C GLY A 147 -7.32 9.12 5.74
N GLY A 148 -6.49 8.27 6.31
CA GLY A 148 -6.85 6.95 6.82
C GLY A 148 -6.12 6.60 8.12
N PRO A 149 -6.33 5.40 8.68
CA PRO A 149 -5.86 5.01 10.01
C PRO A 149 -4.36 4.62 10.06
N ALA A 150 -3.63 4.73 8.95
CA ALA A 150 -2.22 4.35 8.90
C ALA A 150 -1.36 5.24 9.80
N ARG A 151 -0.49 4.62 10.59
CA ARG A 151 0.57 5.28 11.34
C ARG A 151 1.85 5.21 10.51
N PHE A 152 2.46 6.35 10.23
CA PHE A 152 3.63 6.43 9.35
C PHE A 152 4.92 6.66 10.10
N TYR A 153 5.98 6.10 9.52
CA TYR A 153 7.36 6.16 10.03
C TYR A 153 8.34 6.42 8.89
N THR A 154 9.49 6.98 9.25
CA THR A 154 10.65 7.14 8.38
C THR A 154 11.88 6.51 9.02
N SER A 155 12.91 6.28 8.22
CA SER A 155 14.22 5.83 8.66
C SER A 155 15.28 6.40 7.73
N ASP A 156 16.50 6.59 8.20
CA ASP A 156 17.65 7.02 7.37
C ASP A 156 18.06 5.94 6.35
N LEU A 157 17.60 4.70 6.54
CA LEU A 157 17.90 3.57 5.67
C LEU A 157 16.93 3.43 4.47
N VAL A 158 15.83 4.22 4.46
CA VAL A 158 14.82 4.16 3.40
C VAL A 158 14.43 5.57 2.94
N SER A 159 14.11 5.72 1.66
CA SER A 159 13.78 7.02 1.06
C SER A 159 12.26 7.28 0.96
N ASN A 160 11.45 6.40 1.52
CA ASN A 160 9.99 6.47 1.50
C ASN A 160 9.39 6.41 2.90
N LYS A 161 8.08 6.58 3.02
CA LYS A 161 7.35 6.44 4.28
C LYS A 161 6.78 5.04 4.37
N ILE A 162 6.91 4.44 5.57
CA ILE A 162 6.35 3.13 5.86
C ILE A 162 5.18 3.30 6.82
N GLY A 163 4.00 2.86 6.41
CA GLY A 163 2.76 2.92 7.18
C GLY A 163 2.35 1.56 7.72
N PHE A 164 1.65 1.56 8.84
CA PHE A 164 1.07 0.35 9.44
C PHE A 164 -0.39 0.59 9.79
N ILE A 165 -1.25 -0.34 9.39
CA ILE A 165 -2.68 -0.39 9.74
C ILE A 165 -2.91 -1.71 10.47
N SER A 166 -3.18 -1.64 11.78
CA SER A 166 -3.32 -2.80 12.66
C SER A 166 -4.71 -2.80 13.32
N PRO A 167 -5.76 -3.18 12.57
CA PRO A 167 -7.13 -3.09 13.06
C PRO A 167 -7.44 -3.97 14.26
N LEU A 168 -6.74 -5.10 14.39
CA LEU A 168 -6.96 -6.06 15.48
C LEU A 168 -6.08 -5.76 16.70
N THR A 169 -4.82 -5.41 16.48
CA THR A 169 -3.87 -5.16 17.56
C THR A 169 -3.91 -3.72 18.08
N ASN A 170 -4.43 -2.77 17.33
CA ASN A 170 -4.60 -1.38 17.72
C ASN A 170 -5.94 -0.85 17.22
N ASN A 171 -6.95 -0.83 18.10
CA ASN A 171 -8.26 -0.29 17.76
C ASN A 171 -8.17 1.16 17.26
N PHE A 172 -8.63 1.42 16.03
CA PHE A 172 -8.58 2.73 15.36
C PHE A 172 -9.96 3.23 14.93
N CYS A 173 -11.05 2.64 15.41
CA CYS A 173 -12.42 3.00 15.01
C CYS A 173 -12.69 4.49 15.15
N ALA A 174 -12.09 5.15 16.14
CA ALA A 174 -12.23 6.59 16.36
C ALA A 174 -11.51 7.49 15.33
N SER A 175 -10.58 6.93 14.54
CA SER A 175 -9.80 7.64 13.50
C SER A 175 -10.11 7.17 12.08
N CYS A 176 -11.08 6.27 11.91
CA CYS A 176 -11.53 5.77 10.61
C CYS A 176 -12.61 6.72 10.05
N ASN A 177 -12.34 7.26 8.87
CA ASN A 177 -13.32 8.05 8.10
C ASN A 177 -14.12 7.15 7.19
#